data_e92bd3b5fa77b34a2f4f6a8947fae66f
#
_entry.id   e92bd3b5fa77b34a2f4f6a8947fae66f
#
_cell.length_a   1.000
_cell.length_b   1.000
_cell.length_c   1.000
_cell.angle_alpha   90.00
_cell.angle_beta   90.00
_cell.angle_gamma   90.00
#
_symmetry.space_group_name_H-M   'P 1'
#
loop_
_entity.id
_entity.type
_entity.pdbx_description
1 polymer ?
#
loop_
_entity_poly.entity_id
_entity_poly.type
_entity_poly.pdbx_seq_one_letter_code
_entity_poly.pdbx_strand_id
1 'polypeptide(L)'
;MIALAVALALAAPAQPAPSRVLVEATEFRFTLSRTTVKPGPAIVQLAIRGEDPHDLRLVRTGKARSSAKPAVVPETLPGGVAEWRGKLTRGQWTLYCSLPGHKKAGMRATLTVS
;
A
#
# COMPACT_ATOMS: atom_id res chain seq x y z
N MET A 1 44.59 39.11 -3.51
CA MET A 1 44.27 37.91 -2.74
C MET A 1 42.83 37.48 -3.06
N ILE A 2 42.69 36.32 -3.68
CA ILE A 2 41.38 35.79 -4.03
C ILE A 2 40.96 34.90 -2.84
N ALA A 3 39.91 35.31 -2.10
CA ALA A 3 39.35 34.48 -1.06
C ALA A 3 38.48 33.40 -1.71
N LEU A 4 38.94 32.14 -1.60
CA LEU A 4 38.13 31.01 -2.04
C LEU A 4 37.07 30.77 -0.96
N ALA A 5 35.83 31.16 -1.24
CA ALA A 5 34.68 30.81 -0.42
C ALA A 5 34.33 29.35 -0.68
N VAL A 6 34.73 28.46 0.24
CA VAL A 6 34.26 27.07 0.19
C VAL A 6 32.80 27.06 0.66
N ALA A 7 31.90 26.97 -0.27
CA ALA A 7 30.48 26.74 0.05
C ALA A 7 30.33 25.30 0.51
N LEU A 8 30.11 25.12 1.83
CA LEU A 8 29.78 23.82 2.40
C LEU A 8 28.33 23.53 2.04
N ALA A 9 28.12 22.66 1.04
CA ALA A 9 26.79 22.18 0.68
C ALA A 9 26.35 21.20 1.78
N LEU A 10 25.36 21.61 2.59
CA LEU A 10 24.70 20.70 3.54
C LEU A 10 23.80 19.77 2.73
N ALA A 11 24.16 18.48 2.67
CA ALA A 11 23.29 17.47 2.11
C ALA A 11 22.05 17.34 2.99
N ALA A 12 20.85 17.46 2.41
CA ALA A 12 19.62 17.13 3.12
C ALA A 12 19.62 15.65 3.49
N PRO A 13 19.11 15.27 4.70
CA PRO A 13 19.01 13.87 5.07
C PRO A 13 18.14 13.12 4.03
N ALA A 14 18.64 11.96 3.60
CA ALA A 14 17.90 11.13 2.67
C ALA A 14 16.57 10.70 3.30
N GLN A 15 15.46 10.90 2.58
CA GLN A 15 14.16 10.37 2.99
C GLN A 15 14.19 8.84 2.88
N PRO A 16 13.59 8.11 3.84
CA PRO A 16 13.50 6.66 3.72
C PRO A 16 12.70 6.31 2.45
N ALA A 17 13.20 5.34 1.70
CA ALA A 17 12.50 4.82 0.54
C ALA A 17 11.15 4.24 0.99
N PRO A 18 10.04 4.50 0.26
CA PRO A 18 8.75 3.93 0.61
C PRO A 18 8.77 2.40 0.46
N SER A 19 8.07 1.71 1.35
CA SER A 19 7.79 0.29 1.19
C SER A 19 6.85 0.11 0.00
N ARG A 20 7.13 -0.85 -0.86
CA ARG A 20 6.31 -1.13 -2.03
C ARG A 20 5.68 -2.51 -1.92
N VAL A 21 4.39 -2.57 -2.11
CA VAL A 21 3.63 -3.82 -2.18
C VAL A 21 2.84 -3.83 -3.47
N LEU A 22 3.07 -4.85 -4.29
CA LEU A 22 2.21 -5.13 -5.44
C LEU A 22 1.16 -6.15 -5.00
N VAL A 23 -0.10 -5.80 -5.20
CA VAL A 23 -1.24 -6.68 -4.98
C VAL A 23 -1.81 -7.05 -6.33
N GLU A 24 -1.68 -8.31 -6.69
CA GLU A 24 -2.31 -8.84 -7.90
C GLU A 24 -3.67 -9.41 -7.54
N ALA A 25 -4.69 -9.00 -8.29
CA ALA A 25 -6.06 -9.43 -8.08
C ALA A 25 -6.54 -10.34 -9.21
N THR A 26 -7.03 -11.49 -8.83
CA THR A 26 -7.77 -12.41 -9.69
C THR A 26 -9.14 -12.69 -9.05
N GLU A 27 -9.96 -13.54 -9.62
CA GLU A 27 -11.21 -13.98 -9.03
C GLU A 27 -10.92 -15.15 -8.07
N PHE A 28 -11.14 -15.09 -6.90
CA PHE A 28 -11.39 -14.08 -5.87
C PHE A 28 -10.23 -14.13 -4.88
N ARG A 29 -9.10 -13.62 -5.31
CA ARG A 29 -7.84 -13.75 -4.58
C ARG A 29 -6.99 -12.50 -4.74
N PHE A 30 -6.30 -12.13 -3.64
CA PHE A 30 -5.19 -11.20 -3.68
C PHE A 30 -3.87 -11.95 -3.48
N THR A 31 -2.90 -11.66 -4.31
CA THR A 31 -1.53 -12.15 -4.14
C THR A 31 -0.62 -10.95 -3.91
N LEU A 32 0.05 -10.93 -2.78
CA LEU A 32 0.92 -9.84 -2.38
C LEU A 32 2.38 -10.15 -2.71
N SER A 33 3.11 -9.17 -3.24
CA SER A 33 4.54 -9.30 -3.50
C SER A 33 5.36 -9.48 -2.21
N ARG A 34 4.85 -8.98 -1.11
CA ARG A 34 5.39 -9.19 0.23
C ARG A 34 4.28 -9.08 1.26
N THR A 35 4.39 -9.82 2.35
CA THR A 35 3.39 -9.87 3.42
C THR A 35 3.80 -9.12 4.68
N THR A 36 5.04 -8.64 4.72
CA THR A 36 5.59 -7.84 5.82
C THR A 36 6.35 -6.66 5.24
N VAL A 37 6.09 -5.48 5.76
CA VAL A 37 6.77 -4.24 5.39
C VAL A 37 7.10 -3.42 6.64
N LYS A 38 8.01 -2.48 6.48
CA LYS A 38 8.36 -1.53 7.56
C LYS A 38 7.28 -0.46 7.69
N PRO A 39 7.06 0.08 8.91
CA PRO A 39 6.21 1.24 9.09
C PRO A 39 6.80 2.47 8.40
N GLY A 40 5.94 3.37 7.99
CA GLY A 40 6.32 4.62 7.33
C GLY A 40 5.73 4.77 5.94
N PRO A 41 6.38 5.52 5.06
CA PRO A 41 5.89 5.74 3.70
C PRO A 41 5.70 4.42 2.96
N ALA A 42 4.60 4.31 2.23
CA ALA A 42 4.27 3.09 1.49
C ALA A 42 3.56 3.42 0.18
N ILE A 43 3.79 2.56 -0.80
CA ILE A 43 3.08 2.55 -2.07
C ILE A 43 2.50 1.17 -2.24
N VAL A 44 1.18 1.10 -2.33
CA VAL A 44 0.45 -0.15 -2.56
C VAL A 44 -0.18 -0.08 -3.93
N GLN A 45 0.24 -0.96 -4.82
CA GLN A 45 -0.25 -1.03 -6.19
C GLN A 45 -1.22 -2.20 -6.33
N LEU A 46 -2.34 -1.96 -7.01
CA LEU A 46 -3.32 -2.98 -7.36
C LEU A 46 -3.26 -3.22 -8.86
N ALA A 47 -2.93 -4.45 -9.25
CA ALA A 47 -2.93 -4.87 -10.64
C ALA A 47 -4.02 -5.92 -10.87
N ILE A 48 -4.92 -5.64 -11.80
CA ILE A 48 -6.05 -6.53 -12.10
C ILE A 48 -5.62 -7.51 -13.18
N ARG A 49 -5.47 -8.78 -12.78
CA ARG A 49 -4.99 -9.86 -13.66
C ARG A 49 -6.10 -10.79 -14.15
N GLY A 50 -7.26 -10.74 -13.50
CA GLY A 50 -8.40 -11.55 -13.86
C GLY A 50 -9.36 -10.87 -14.83
N GLU A 51 -10.59 -11.32 -14.85
CA GLU A 51 -11.63 -10.85 -15.77
C GLU A 51 -12.57 -9.79 -15.16
N ASP A 52 -12.66 -9.76 -13.83
CA ASP A 52 -13.53 -8.84 -13.11
C ASP A 52 -12.77 -7.60 -12.63
N PRO A 53 -13.48 -6.47 -12.53
CA PRO A 53 -12.92 -5.32 -11.82
C PRO A 53 -12.81 -5.60 -10.32
N HIS A 54 -11.85 -4.98 -9.67
CA HIS A 54 -11.65 -5.07 -8.23
C HIS A 54 -11.21 -3.72 -7.66
N ASP A 55 -11.49 -3.50 -6.39
CA ASP A 55 -10.89 -2.43 -5.62
C ASP A 55 -10.01 -3.00 -4.52
N LEU A 56 -9.36 -2.14 -3.78
CA LEU A 56 -8.55 -2.53 -2.63
C LEU A 56 -8.77 -1.55 -1.51
N ARG A 57 -9.09 -2.09 -0.35
CA ARG A 57 -9.18 -1.34 0.89
C ARG A 57 -8.22 -1.93 1.90
N LEU A 58 -7.48 -1.05 2.58
CA LEU A 58 -6.57 -1.41 3.65
C LEU A 58 -7.11 -0.83 4.94
N VAL A 59 -7.37 -1.68 5.91
CA VAL A 59 -7.83 -1.28 7.24
C VAL A 59 -6.95 -1.91 8.30
N ARG A 60 -6.61 -1.13 9.31
CA ARG A 60 -5.87 -1.66 10.44
C ARG A 60 -6.79 -2.52 11.28
N THR A 61 -6.35 -3.73 11.61
CA THR A 61 -7.11 -4.67 12.44
C THR A 61 -6.65 -4.61 13.89
N GLY A 62 -7.52 -5.07 14.82
CA GLY A 62 -7.21 -5.17 16.23
C GLY A 62 -7.66 -3.98 17.07
N LYS A 63 -7.18 -3.94 18.32
CA LYS A 63 -7.62 -2.97 19.35
C LYS A 63 -7.28 -1.51 19.03
N ALA A 64 -6.36 -1.27 18.16
CA ALA A 64 -5.98 0.06 17.74
C ALA A 64 -6.73 0.47 16.48
N ARG A 65 -8.04 0.28 16.47
CA ARG A 65 -8.88 0.86 15.43
C ARG A 65 -8.60 2.35 15.38
N SER A 66 -7.78 2.72 14.42
CA SER A 66 -7.58 4.10 14.11
C SER A 66 -8.90 4.67 13.58
N SER A 67 -9.29 5.85 14.06
CA SER A 67 -10.32 6.65 13.41
C SER A 67 -9.86 7.16 12.04
N ALA A 68 -8.64 6.83 11.63
CA ALA A 68 -8.10 7.20 10.35
C ALA A 68 -8.91 6.55 9.23
N LYS A 69 -9.14 7.31 8.18
CA LYS A 69 -9.83 6.83 6.98
C LYS A 69 -9.09 5.62 6.41
N PRO A 70 -9.81 4.58 5.96
CA PRO A 70 -9.18 3.46 5.26
C PRO A 70 -8.40 3.95 4.05
N ALA A 71 -7.25 3.34 3.81
CA ALA A 71 -6.55 3.53 2.56
C ALA A 71 -7.34 2.84 1.44
N VAL A 72 -7.53 3.52 0.33
CA VAL A 72 -8.39 3.02 -0.76
C VAL A 72 -7.67 3.11 -2.09
N VAL A 73 -7.62 2.00 -2.82
CA VAL A 73 -7.39 1.99 -4.26
C VAL A 73 -8.75 1.83 -4.93
N PRO A 74 -9.18 2.78 -5.77
CA PRO A 74 -10.51 2.75 -6.37
C PRO A 74 -10.69 1.54 -7.29
N GLU A 75 -11.95 1.23 -7.61
CA GLU A 75 -12.29 0.17 -8.55
C GLU A 75 -11.50 0.32 -9.85
N THR A 76 -10.80 -0.72 -10.21
CA THR A 76 -9.87 -0.76 -11.35
C THR A 76 -10.29 -1.88 -12.28
N LEU A 77 -10.30 -1.58 -13.57
CA LEU A 77 -10.74 -2.52 -14.60
C LEU A 77 -9.66 -3.57 -14.91
N PRO A 78 -10.07 -4.73 -15.48
CA PRO A 78 -9.13 -5.75 -15.92
C PRO A 78 -8.01 -5.18 -16.80
N GLY A 79 -6.78 -5.60 -16.54
CA GLY A 79 -5.58 -5.09 -17.20
C GLY A 79 -5.08 -3.76 -16.66
N GLY A 80 -5.84 -3.10 -15.78
CA GLY A 80 -5.46 -1.83 -15.16
C GLY A 80 -4.55 -2.00 -13.95
N VAL A 81 -3.85 -0.92 -13.63
CA VAL A 81 -3.05 -0.78 -12.42
C VAL A 81 -3.38 0.57 -11.79
N ALA A 82 -3.62 0.57 -10.50
CA ALA A 82 -3.83 1.79 -9.73
C ALA A 82 -3.04 1.69 -8.42
N GLU A 83 -2.87 2.80 -7.71
CA GLU A 83 -2.08 2.79 -6.50
C GLU A 83 -2.63 3.72 -5.42
N TRP A 84 -2.29 3.38 -4.20
CA TRP A 84 -2.41 4.24 -3.03
C TRP A 84 -1.03 4.59 -2.52
N ARG A 85 -0.84 5.83 -2.13
CA ARG A 85 0.38 6.33 -1.48
C ARG A 85 0.02 6.96 -0.15
N GLY A 86 0.77 6.60 0.89
CA GLY A 86 0.53 7.14 2.21
C GLY A 86 1.48 6.55 3.23
N LYS A 87 1.07 6.57 4.49
CA LYS A 87 1.84 5.99 5.59
C LYS A 87 1.12 4.80 6.16
N LEU A 88 1.85 3.71 6.36
CA LEU A 88 1.38 2.54 7.09
C LEU A 88 1.97 2.57 8.49
N THR A 89 1.11 2.51 9.48
CA THR A 89 1.50 2.42 10.89
C THR A 89 1.68 0.97 11.30
N ARG A 90 2.53 0.75 12.30
CA ARG A 90 2.83 -0.59 12.83
C ARG A 90 1.55 -1.31 13.26
N GLY A 91 1.45 -2.57 12.88
CA GLY A 91 0.33 -3.45 13.24
C GLY A 91 -0.07 -4.37 12.11
N GLN A 92 -1.19 -5.06 12.30
CA GLN A 92 -1.79 -5.91 11.30
C GLN A 92 -2.80 -5.11 10.47
N TRP A 93 -2.73 -5.27 9.16
CA TRP A 93 -3.66 -4.64 8.22
C TRP A 93 -4.39 -5.70 7.42
N THR A 94 -5.69 -5.51 7.28
CA THR A 94 -6.50 -6.35 6.38
C THR A 94 -6.68 -5.63 5.06
N LEU A 95 -6.37 -6.33 3.99
CA LEU A 95 -6.64 -5.92 2.63
C LEU A 95 -7.86 -6.67 2.13
N TYR A 96 -8.82 -5.97 1.54
CA TYR A 96 -10.01 -6.63 0.99
C TYR A 96 -10.56 -5.86 -0.20
N CYS A 97 -11.32 -6.58 -1.03
CA CYS A 97 -12.13 -5.99 -2.10
C CYS A 97 -13.52 -5.69 -1.55
N SER A 98 -14.00 -4.46 -1.74
CA SER A 98 -15.29 -4.04 -1.21
C SER A 98 -16.46 -4.29 -2.14
N LEU A 99 -16.21 -4.79 -3.36
CA LEU A 99 -17.28 -5.10 -4.30
C LEU A 99 -18.18 -6.21 -3.74
N PRO A 100 -19.50 -6.14 -4.02
CA PRO A 100 -20.45 -7.10 -3.43
C PRO A 100 -20.04 -8.56 -3.64
N GLY A 101 -19.96 -9.31 -2.54
CA GLY A 101 -19.64 -10.74 -2.55
C GLY A 101 -18.17 -11.11 -2.67
N HIS A 102 -17.30 -10.19 -3.08
CA HIS A 102 -15.89 -10.50 -3.33
C HIS A 102 -15.13 -10.85 -2.05
N LYS A 103 -15.28 -10.07 -0.99
CA LYS A 103 -14.63 -10.36 0.30
C LYS A 103 -15.10 -11.70 0.87
N LYS A 104 -16.39 -11.99 0.79
CA LYS A 104 -16.97 -13.26 1.25
C LYS A 104 -16.44 -14.44 0.44
N ALA A 105 -16.16 -14.25 -0.85
CA ALA A 105 -15.61 -15.26 -1.72
C ALA A 105 -14.10 -15.53 -1.49
N GLY A 106 -13.43 -14.72 -0.67
CA GLY A 106 -12.03 -14.93 -0.31
C GLY A 106 -11.08 -13.78 -0.67
N MET A 107 -11.57 -12.68 -1.25
CA MET A 107 -10.71 -11.55 -1.61
C MET A 107 -10.34 -10.71 -0.37
N ARG A 108 -9.45 -11.28 0.43
CA ARG A 108 -8.86 -10.64 1.59
C ARG A 108 -7.47 -11.20 1.84
N ALA A 109 -6.61 -10.39 2.37
CA ALA A 109 -5.25 -10.77 2.72
C ALA A 109 -4.79 -9.97 3.95
N THR A 110 -3.71 -10.41 4.56
CA THR A 110 -3.12 -9.73 5.70
C THR A 110 -1.75 -9.18 5.33
N LEU A 111 -1.51 -7.94 5.71
CA LEU A 111 -0.21 -7.28 5.61
C LEU A 111 0.25 -6.94 7.02
N THR A 112 1.44 -7.40 7.38
CA THR A 112 2.07 -7.08 8.65
C THR A 112 3.01 -5.89 8.49
N VAL A 113 2.82 -4.88 9.31
CA VAL A 113 3.68 -3.69 9.35
C VAL A 113 4.47 -3.71 10.66
N SER A 114 5.75 -3.98 10.55
CA SER A 114 6.60 -4.17 11.75
C SER A 114 8.02 -3.61 11.60
#